data_6262d0a605ac572310fd4b8bf7a1c560
#
_entry.id   6262d0a605ac572310fd4b8bf7a1c560
#
_cell.length_a   1.000
_cell.length_b   1.000
_cell.length_c   1.000
_cell.angle_alpha   90.00
_cell.angle_beta   90.00
_cell.angle_gamma   90.00
#
_symmetry.space_group_name_H-M   'P 1'
#
loop_
_entity.id
_entity.type
_entity.pdbx_description
1 polymer ?
#
loop_
_entity_poly.entity_id
_entity_poly.type
_entity_poly.pdbx_seq_one_letter_code
_entity_poly.pdbx_strand_id
1 'polypeptide(L)'
;ESVVTEPELHAMGVTDCRRSFFERFIERIPPQCRHDFTRQGRMHPEVADFPSRQFYKGKLCPIPLPHQEATISLPRIAFYDCVPDALELGHSPKGNPAEARLIARLSVEEYERFVAQNGAFDPHKDLGIIVPYRRQIALVRKALLQSAHSELAEVTIDTVERFQGSECNTIIYGFTVSRTSQLAFLCGTLFEDEYGQWVDRKLNVALTRARERMLIVGHRPLLERVPLFRELIEFCKPGH
;
A
#
# COMPACT_ATOMS: atom_id res chain seq x y z
N GLU A 1 6.23 -21.38 -6.26
CA GLU A 1 5.57 -22.01 -7.42
C GLU A 1 4.14 -22.32 -7.04
N SER A 2 3.21 -22.04 -7.93
CA SER A 2 1.77 -22.10 -7.63
C SER A 2 1.05 -23.24 -8.37
N VAL A 3 1.81 -24.06 -9.09
CA VAL A 3 1.26 -25.20 -9.84
C VAL A 3 1.13 -26.40 -8.92
N VAL A 4 -0.06 -26.97 -8.86
CA VAL A 4 -0.35 -28.22 -8.12
C VAL A 4 0.06 -29.39 -9.02
N THR A 5 0.86 -30.31 -8.47
CA THR A 5 1.36 -31.48 -9.19
C THR A 5 0.67 -32.79 -8.79
N GLU A 6 -0.07 -32.79 -7.68
CA GLU A 6 -0.76 -33.97 -7.18
C GLU A 6 -2.00 -34.33 -8.02
N PRO A 7 -2.07 -35.55 -8.59
CA PRO A 7 -3.17 -35.96 -9.47
C PRO A 7 -4.55 -35.92 -8.79
N GLU A 8 -4.62 -36.20 -7.50
CA GLU A 8 -5.86 -36.16 -6.74
C GLU A 8 -6.43 -34.75 -6.63
N LEU A 9 -5.58 -33.76 -6.39
CA LEU A 9 -5.98 -32.35 -6.35
C LEU A 9 -6.41 -31.86 -7.72
N HIS A 10 -5.72 -32.28 -8.79
CA HIS A 10 -6.14 -32.00 -10.17
C HIS A 10 -7.52 -32.58 -10.48
N ALA A 11 -7.79 -33.82 -10.07
CA ALA A 11 -9.11 -34.44 -10.24
C ALA A 11 -10.22 -33.69 -9.49
N MET A 12 -9.88 -33.01 -8.39
CA MET A 12 -10.78 -32.12 -7.62
C MET A 12 -10.90 -30.71 -8.24
N GLY A 13 -10.23 -30.42 -9.35
CA GLY A 13 -10.22 -29.12 -9.99
C GLY A 13 -9.28 -28.11 -9.33
N VAL A 14 -8.36 -28.56 -8.48
CA VAL A 14 -7.34 -27.71 -7.85
C VAL A 14 -6.06 -27.79 -8.68
N THR A 15 -5.98 -26.95 -9.72
CA THR A 15 -4.84 -26.94 -10.66
C THR A 15 -3.77 -25.94 -10.29
N ASP A 16 -4.08 -24.99 -9.41
CA ASP A 16 -3.22 -23.86 -9.07
C ASP A 16 -3.59 -23.34 -7.66
N CYS A 17 -2.56 -22.96 -6.90
CA CYS A 17 -2.70 -22.42 -5.54
C CYS A 17 -2.83 -20.88 -5.50
N ARG A 18 -2.88 -20.18 -6.64
CA ARG A 18 -3.07 -18.73 -6.71
C ARG A 18 -4.49 -18.29 -6.34
N ARG A 19 -5.48 -19.12 -6.68
CA ARG A 19 -6.85 -18.90 -6.24
C ARG A 19 -7.00 -19.33 -4.79
N SER A 20 -7.44 -18.40 -3.94
CA SER A 20 -7.70 -18.71 -2.55
C SER A 20 -8.84 -19.74 -2.39
N PHE A 21 -8.86 -20.43 -1.25
CA PHE A 21 -9.98 -21.32 -0.90
C PHE A 21 -11.31 -20.54 -0.92
N PHE A 22 -11.32 -19.32 -0.42
CA PHE A 22 -12.51 -18.46 -0.42
C PHE A 22 -13.04 -18.18 -1.84
N GLU A 23 -12.16 -17.85 -2.79
CA GLU A 23 -12.56 -17.64 -4.20
C GLU A 23 -13.18 -18.89 -4.84
N ARG A 24 -12.65 -20.07 -4.52
CA ARG A 24 -13.20 -21.33 -5.02
C ARG A 24 -14.54 -21.65 -4.37
N PHE A 25 -14.70 -21.29 -3.11
CA PHE A 25 -15.87 -21.62 -2.34
C PHE A 25 -17.03 -20.66 -2.60
N ILE A 26 -16.76 -19.36 -2.79
CA ILE A 26 -17.80 -18.36 -3.01
C ILE A 26 -18.64 -18.63 -4.26
N GLU A 27 -18.03 -19.22 -5.29
CA GLU A 27 -18.74 -19.59 -6.53
C GLU A 27 -19.82 -20.68 -6.28
N ARG A 28 -19.61 -21.50 -5.26
CA ARG A 28 -20.51 -22.62 -4.90
C ARG A 28 -21.54 -22.25 -3.83
N ILE A 29 -21.35 -21.13 -3.14
CA ILE A 29 -22.28 -20.65 -2.11
C ILE A 29 -23.52 -20.06 -2.79
N PRO A 30 -24.74 -20.43 -2.39
CA PRO A 30 -25.96 -19.83 -2.89
C PRO A 30 -25.95 -18.30 -2.68
N PRO A 31 -26.46 -17.50 -3.64
CA PRO A 31 -26.44 -16.04 -3.55
C PRO A 31 -27.02 -15.47 -2.24
N GLN A 32 -28.08 -16.08 -1.72
CA GLN A 32 -28.73 -15.67 -0.45
C GLN A 32 -27.83 -15.88 0.78
N CYS A 33 -26.75 -16.67 0.67
CA CYS A 33 -25.77 -16.89 1.74
C CYS A 33 -24.52 -16.03 1.58
N ARG A 34 -24.50 -15.10 0.59
CA ARG A 34 -23.38 -14.17 0.35
C ARG A 34 -23.74 -12.82 0.88
N HIS A 35 -22.87 -12.26 1.72
CA HIS A 35 -23.04 -10.91 2.25
C HIS A 35 -21.77 -10.11 2.04
N ASP A 36 -21.88 -8.98 1.35
CA ASP A 36 -20.80 -8.03 1.15
C ASP A 36 -20.83 -6.99 2.28
N PHE A 37 -19.69 -6.78 2.92
CA PHE A 37 -19.53 -5.65 3.83
C PHE A 37 -19.31 -4.37 3.01
N THR A 38 -20.26 -3.45 3.10
CA THR A 38 -20.21 -2.17 2.38
C THR A 38 -19.87 -1.00 3.30
N ARG A 39 -19.90 -1.20 4.63
CA ARG A 39 -19.54 -0.16 5.60
C ARG A 39 -18.15 -0.38 6.16
N GLN A 40 -17.36 0.70 6.24
CA GLN A 40 -16.01 0.67 6.75
C GLN A 40 -15.78 1.78 7.79
N GLY A 41 -15.10 1.44 8.89
CA GLY A 41 -14.79 2.37 9.99
C GLY A 41 -13.31 2.74 10.09
N ARG A 42 -12.47 2.32 9.13
CA ARG A 42 -11.02 2.57 9.20
C ARG A 42 -10.63 3.85 8.49
N MET A 43 -10.83 3.91 7.19
CA MET A 43 -10.30 4.96 6.34
C MET A 43 -11.18 6.22 6.40
N HIS A 44 -10.53 7.39 6.43
CA HIS A 44 -11.21 8.64 6.08
C HIS A 44 -11.81 8.52 4.66
N PRO A 45 -12.98 9.12 4.37
CA PRO A 45 -13.64 9.03 3.06
C PRO A 45 -12.73 9.37 1.87
N GLU A 46 -11.91 10.42 1.97
CA GLU A 46 -10.97 10.78 0.90
C GLU A 46 -9.88 9.72 0.66
N VAL A 47 -9.41 9.03 1.71
CA VAL A 47 -8.46 7.91 1.58
C VAL A 47 -9.14 6.69 0.98
N ALA A 48 -10.40 6.45 1.35
CA ALA A 48 -11.20 5.32 0.89
C ALA A 48 -11.67 5.46 -0.56
N ASP A 49 -11.68 6.66 -1.14
CA ASP A 49 -12.32 6.94 -2.43
C ASP A 49 -11.68 6.14 -3.57
N PHE A 50 -10.35 6.17 -3.72
CA PHE A 50 -9.69 5.38 -4.75
C PHE A 50 -9.87 3.86 -4.54
N PRO A 51 -9.56 3.28 -3.38
CA PRO A 51 -9.82 1.86 -3.13
C PRO A 51 -11.28 1.47 -3.38
N SER A 52 -12.24 2.30 -2.92
CA SER A 52 -13.66 2.03 -3.10
C SER A 52 -14.04 1.90 -4.57
N ARG A 53 -13.63 2.87 -5.40
CA ARG A 53 -13.91 2.84 -6.84
C ARG A 53 -13.19 1.69 -7.53
N GLN A 54 -11.91 1.51 -7.22
CA GLN A 54 -11.05 0.57 -7.94
C GLN A 54 -11.29 -0.89 -7.56
N PHE A 55 -11.55 -1.19 -6.30
CA PHE A 55 -11.58 -2.57 -5.81
C PHE A 55 -12.93 -3.01 -5.24
N TYR A 56 -13.83 -2.05 -4.94
CA TYR A 56 -15.12 -2.34 -4.28
C TYR A 56 -16.32 -1.79 -5.04
N LYS A 57 -16.17 -1.48 -6.34
CA LYS A 57 -17.25 -1.00 -7.21
C LYS A 57 -17.98 0.25 -6.66
N GLY A 58 -17.26 1.11 -5.94
CA GLY A 58 -17.81 2.30 -5.31
C GLY A 58 -18.74 2.05 -4.11
N LYS A 59 -18.80 0.83 -3.60
CA LYS A 59 -19.77 0.43 -2.56
C LYS A 59 -19.35 0.70 -1.12
N LEU A 60 -18.09 1.09 -0.87
CA LEU A 60 -17.63 1.35 0.50
C LEU A 60 -18.19 2.67 1.01
N CYS A 61 -18.97 2.58 2.07
CA CYS A 61 -19.54 3.73 2.79
C CYS A 61 -18.85 3.90 4.15
N PRO A 62 -18.48 5.12 4.56
CA PRO A 62 -17.94 5.36 5.89
C PRO A 62 -19.00 5.11 6.97
N ILE A 63 -18.53 4.73 8.16
CA ILE A 63 -19.28 4.85 9.40
C ILE A 63 -18.84 6.20 10.00
N PRO A 64 -19.76 7.11 10.37
CA PRO A 64 -19.36 8.45 10.83
C PRO A 64 -18.65 8.37 12.19
N LEU A 65 -17.33 8.13 12.12
CA LEU A 65 -16.43 8.12 13.28
C LEU A 65 -15.63 9.43 13.32
N PRO A 66 -15.20 9.91 14.49
CA PRO A 66 -14.54 11.21 14.63
C PRO A 66 -13.38 11.44 13.68
N HIS A 67 -12.51 10.44 13.45
CA HIS A 67 -11.40 10.56 12.52
C HIS A 67 -11.82 10.57 11.04
N GLN A 68 -13.01 10.06 10.70
CA GLN A 68 -13.57 10.09 9.35
C GLN A 68 -14.25 11.43 9.02
N GLU A 69 -14.58 12.23 10.04
CA GLU A 69 -15.17 13.56 9.91
C GLU A 69 -14.14 14.67 10.14
N ALA A 70 -12.97 14.34 10.69
CA ALA A 70 -11.90 15.29 10.95
C ALA A 70 -11.41 15.95 9.66
N THR A 71 -11.09 17.23 9.72
CA THR A 71 -10.49 17.98 8.61
C THR A 71 -9.01 18.25 8.88
N ILE A 72 -8.19 18.16 7.84
CA ILE A 72 -6.78 18.53 7.88
C ILE A 72 -6.47 19.42 6.68
N SER A 73 -5.48 20.31 6.83
CA SER A 73 -5.06 21.23 5.77
C SER A 73 -4.20 20.55 4.67
N LEU A 74 -3.65 19.39 4.96
CA LEU A 74 -2.79 18.65 4.05
C LEU A 74 -3.58 17.65 3.21
N PRO A 75 -3.10 17.31 2.00
CA PRO A 75 -3.70 16.24 1.20
C PRO A 75 -3.72 14.92 1.97
N ARG A 76 -4.86 14.23 1.96
CA ARG A 76 -4.99 12.94 2.61
C ARG A 76 -4.37 11.80 1.80
N ILE A 77 -4.30 11.96 0.49
CA ILE A 77 -3.58 11.03 -0.38
C ILE A 77 -2.66 11.84 -1.30
N ALA A 78 -1.36 11.58 -1.22
CA ALA A 78 -0.35 12.33 -1.98
C ALA A 78 0.66 11.38 -2.61
N PHE A 79 1.12 11.75 -3.81
CA PHE A 79 2.19 11.06 -4.51
C PHE A 79 3.46 11.92 -4.54
N TYR A 80 4.57 11.34 -4.14
CA TYR A 80 5.90 11.92 -4.14
C TYR A 80 6.76 11.24 -5.19
N ASP A 81 7.13 11.99 -6.23
CA ASP A 81 8.02 11.45 -7.26
C ASP A 81 9.45 11.32 -6.72
N CYS A 82 10.01 10.13 -6.87
CA CYS A 82 11.36 9.81 -6.44
C CYS A 82 12.21 9.40 -7.64
N VAL A 83 13.03 10.33 -8.12
CA VAL A 83 14.00 10.03 -9.18
C VAL A 83 15.15 9.23 -8.58
N PRO A 84 15.42 8.01 -9.06
CA PRO A 84 16.54 7.21 -8.57
C PRO A 84 17.88 7.87 -8.89
N ASP A 85 18.82 7.82 -7.95
CA ASP A 85 20.18 8.25 -8.22
C ASP A 85 20.89 7.27 -9.17
N ALA A 86 21.38 7.77 -10.30
CA ALA A 86 22.05 6.96 -11.31
C ALA A 86 23.28 6.22 -10.76
N LEU A 87 24.00 6.83 -9.82
CA LEU A 87 25.18 6.23 -9.17
C LEU A 87 24.80 5.10 -8.20
N GLU A 88 23.61 5.15 -7.62
CA GLU A 88 23.10 4.15 -6.68
C GLU A 88 22.39 2.97 -7.36
N LEU A 89 22.02 3.11 -8.64
CA LEU A 89 21.29 2.09 -9.41
C LEU A 89 22.07 0.76 -9.58
N GLY A 90 23.39 0.77 -9.39
CA GLY A 90 24.25 -0.40 -9.54
C GLY A 90 24.11 -1.47 -8.46
N HIS A 91 23.66 -1.12 -7.27
CA HIS A 91 23.91 -1.89 -6.06
C HIS A 91 22.91 -3.02 -5.77
N SER A 92 21.66 -2.93 -6.16
CA SER A 92 20.71 -4.05 -6.01
C SER A 92 19.34 -3.76 -6.65
N PRO A 93 18.73 -4.76 -7.30
CA PRO A 93 17.39 -4.62 -7.86
C PRO A 93 16.27 -4.60 -6.79
N LYS A 94 16.59 -4.81 -5.51
CA LYS A 94 15.60 -4.90 -4.41
C LYS A 94 15.73 -3.76 -3.40
N GLY A 95 16.38 -2.65 -3.77
CA GLY A 95 16.53 -1.47 -2.92
C GLY A 95 16.68 -0.20 -3.74
N ASN A 96 16.15 0.90 -3.20
CA ASN A 96 16.26 2.25 -3.73
C ASN A 96 16.64 3.20 -2.59
N PRO A 97 17.95 3.56 -2.45
CA PRO A 97 18.39 4.43 -1.37
C PRO A 97 17.78 5.83 -1.42
N ALA A 98 17.56 6.39 -2.62
CA ALA A 98 16.91 7.70 -2.78
C ALA A 98 15.48 7.67 -2.23
N GLU A 99 14.72 6.61 -2.54
CA GLU A 99 13.37 6.42 -2.00
C GLU A 99 13.39 6.23 -0.46
N ALA A 100 14.37 5.49 0.06
CA ALA A 100 14.53 5.32 1.50
C ALA A 100 14.78 6.64 2.24
N ARG A 101 15.60 7.53 1.68
CA ARG A 101 15.83 8.88 2.22
C ARG A 101 14.56 9.75 2.16
N LEU A 102 13.83 9.68 1.05
CA LEU A 102 12.57 10.40 0.90
C LEU A 102 11.54 9.91 1.92
N ILE A 103 11.37 8.60 2.08
CA ILE A 103 10.50 8.01 3.10
C ILE A 103 10.91 8.49 4.51
N ALA A 104 12.21 8.52 4.83
CA ALA A 104 12.67 9.00 6.13
C ALA A 104 12.36 10.48 6.34
N ARG A 105 12.53 11.34 5.32
CA ARG A 105 12.13 12.75 5.39
C ARG A 105 10.64 12.91 5.66
N LEU A 106 9.80 12.20 4.90
CA LEU A 106 8.34 12.23 5.09
C LEU A 106 7.94 11.72 6.48
N SER A 107 8.68 10.74 7.02
CA SER A 107 8.44 10.23 8.38
C SER A 107 8.72 11.30 9.44
N VAL A 108 9.75 12.10 9.27
CA VAL A 108 10.05 13.25 10.15
C VAL A 108 8.94 14.30 10.04
N GLU A 109 8.50 14.65 8.84
CA GLU A 109 7.40 15.60 8.63
C GLU A 109 6.09 15.12 9.29
N GLU A 110 5.78 13.84 9.21
CA GLU A 110 4.61 13.26 9.89
C GLU A 110 4.78 13.24 11.41
N TYR A 111 5.95 12.91 11.92
CA TYR A 111 6.27 12.99 13.35
C TYR A 111 6.01 14.41 13.89
N GLU A 112 6.61 15.42 13.25
CA GLU A 112 6.46 16.83 13.64
C GLU A 112 4.98 17.26 13.57
N ARG A 113 4.25 16.81 12.55
CA ARG A 113 2.82 17.07 12.42
C ARG A 113 2.01 16.51 13.60
N PHE A 114 2.25 15.23 13.95
CA PHE A 114 1.53 14.59 15.07
C PHE A 114 1.87 15.24 16.41
N VAL A 115 3.14 15.54 16.65
CA VAL A 115 3.56 16.25 17.88
C VAL A 115 2.92 17.64 17.95
N ALA A 116 2.88 18.39 16.85
CA ALA A 116 2.27 19.71 16.82
C ALA A 116 0.74 19.68 17.03
N GLN A 117 0.07 18.65 16.51
CA GLN A 117 -1.40 18.54 16.62
C GLN A 117 -1.87 17.91 17.92
N ASN A 118 -1.16 16.89 18.41
CA ASN A 118 -1.63 16.04 19.51
C ASN A 118 -0.73 16.13 20.76
N GLY A 119 0.40 16.85 20.69
CA GLY A 119 1.39 16.92 21.77
C GLY A 119 2.25 15.67 21.97
N ALA A 120 1.99 14.59 21.19
CA ALA A 120 2.71 13.33 21.28
C ALA A 120 2.67 12.57 19.94
N PHE A 121 3.58 11.61 19.78
CA PHE A 121 3.64 10.68 18.64
C PHE A 121 3.71 9.23 19.17
N ASP A 122 2.83 8.37 18.66
CA ASP A 122 2.83 6.93 18.93
C ASP A 122 3.36 6.19 17.68
N PRO A 123 4.60 5.64 17.70
CA PRO A 123 5.22 5.02 16.54
C PRO A 123 4.47 3.79 16.01
N HIS A 124 3.59 3.20 16.81
CA HIS A 124 2.85 2.00 16.42
C HIS A 124 1.44 2.30 15.87
N LYS A 125 0.94 3.52 16.12
CA LYS A 125 -0.41 3.94 15.69
C LYS A 125 -0.38 5.05 14.66
N ASP A 126 0.55 6.00 14.80
CA ASP A 126 0.53 7.21 13.99
C ASP A 126 1.16 7.01 12.63
N LEU A 127 2.22 6.18 12.53
CA LEU A 127 2.95 5.99 11.29
C LEU A 127 3.27 4.52 11.03
N GLY A 128 3.00 4.09 9.80
CA GLY A 128 3.44 2.80 9.29
C GLY A 128 4.09 2.95 7.90
N ILE A 129 5.10 2.13 7.61
CA ILE A 129 5.81 2.17 6.35
C ILE A 129 5.71 0.80 5.68
N ILE A 130 5.21 0.79 4.44
CA ILE A 130 5.05 -0.44 3.65
C ILE A 130 5.95 -0.36 2.42
N VAL A 131 6.82 -1.36 2.25
CA VAL A 131 7.70 -1.48 1.08
C VAL A 131 7.78 -2.94 0.63
N PRO A 132 8.03 -3.23 -0.69
CA PRO A 132 7.91 -4.60 -1.21
C PRO A 132 9.08 -5.52 -0.88
N TYR A 133 10.23 -4.99 -0.42
CA TYR A 133 11.44 -5.78 -0.27
C TYR A 133 12.09 -5.62 1.10
N ARG A 134 12.55 -6.74 1.69
CA ARG A 134 13.31 -6.74 2.96
C ARG A 134 14.56 -5.85 2.91
N ARG A 135 15.22 -5.76 1.75
CA ARG A 135 16.38 -4.86 1.58
C ARG A 135 15.95 -3.40 1.70
N GLN A 136 14.80 -3.04 1.15
CA GLN A 136 14.28 -1.67 1.27
C GLN A 136 13.91 -1.35 2.73
N ILE A 137 13.33 -2.31 3.46
CA ILE A 137 13.10 -2.18 4.90
C ILE A 137 14.40 -1.79 5.63
N ALA A 138 15.50 -2.49 5.34
CA ALA A 138 16.79 -2.20 5.97
C ALA A 138 17.32 -0.81 5.59
N LEU A 139 17.14 -0.37 4.35
CA LEU A 139 17.55 0.97 3.90
C LEU A 139 16.73 2.07 4.57
N VAL A 140 15.40 1.91 4.65
CA VAL A 140 14.52 2.86 5.33
C VAL A 140 14.85 2.93 6.82
N ARG A 141 14.99 1.77 7.47
CA ARG A 141 15.39 1.72 8.89
C ARG A 141 16.71 2.43 9.15
N LYS A 142 17.72 2.19 8.29
CA LYS A 142 19.01 2.90 8.38
C LYS A 142 18.83 4.42 8.22
N ALA A 143 17.99 4.87 7.31
CA ALA A 143 17.75 6.29 7.09
C ALA A 143 17.01 6.93 8.28
N LEU A 144 16.02 6.24 8.87
CA LEU A 144 15.31 6.71 10.06
C LEU A 144 16.22 6.82 11.29
N LEU A 145 17.16 5.89 11.48
CA LEU A 145 18.15 5.95 12.56
C LEU A 145 19.10 7.16 12.47
N GLN A 146 19.16 7.81 11.32
CA GLN A 146 19.93 9.04 11.12
C GLN A 146 19.12 10.31 11.42
N SER A 147 17.81 10.19 11.69
CA SER A 147 16.97 11.30 12.10
C SER A 147 17.25 11.75 13.54
N ALA A 148 16.85 12.98 13.87
CA ALA A 148 16.97 13.51 15.22
C ALA A 148 15.94 12.94 16.20
N HIS A 149 14.96 12.18 15.73
CA HIS A 149 13.81 11.69 16.51
C HIS A 149 13.96 10.18 16.76
N SER A 150 14.29 9.82 17.99
CA SER A 150 14.51 8.42 18.41
C SER A 150 13.28 7.54 18.27
N GLU A 151 12.10 8.12 18.41
CA GLU A 151 10.80 7.43 18.32
C GLU A 151 10.54 6.85 16.92
N LEU A 152 11.13 7.46 15.88
CA LEU A 152 11.04 6.95 14.50
C LEU A 152 11.76 5.60 14.32
N ALA A 153 12.66 5.21 15.21
CA ALA A 153 13.29 3.90 15.20
C ALA A 153 12.29 2.76 15.49
N GLU A 154 11.23 3.05 16.24
CA GLU A 154 10.20 2.10 16.66
C GLU A 154 9.05 1.98 15.64
N VAL A 155 9.01 2.82 14.59
CA VAL A 155 7.99 2.77 13.55
C VAL A 155 7.99 1.41 12.86
N THR A 156 6.81 0.86 12.64
CA THR A 156 6.64 -0.41 11.93
C THR A 156 6.96 -0.24 10.45
N ILE A 157 7.97 -0.96 9.98
CA ILE A 157 8.36 -1.02 8.56
C ILE A 157 8.29 -2.47 8.13
N ASP A 158 7.39 -2.82 7.21
CA ASP A 158 7.28 -4.21 6.74
C ASP A 158 6.71 -4.30 5.31
N THR A 159 6.60 -5.53 4.80
CA THR A 159 5.94 -5.81 3.53
C THR A 159 4.42 -5.83 3.70
N VAL A 160 3.71 -5.71 2.58
CA VAL A 160 2.23 -5.72 2.57
C VAL A 160 1.65 -6.94 3.28
N GLU A 161 2.24 -8.12 3.05
CA GLU A 161 1.76 -9.38 3.61
C GLU A 161 1.84 -9.39 5.15
N ARG A 162 2.88 -8.78 5.72
CA ARG A 162 3.07 -8.71 7.17
C ARG A 162 2.29 -7.56 7.80
N PHE A 163 1.97 -6.55 7.02
CA PHE A 163 1.10 -5.45 7.44
C PHE A 163 -0.39 -5.82 7.45
N GLN A 164 -0.74 -7.01 6.94
CA GLN A 164 -2.13 -7.47 6.93
C GLN A 164 -2.67 -7.60 8.35
N GLY A 165 -3.82 -6.96 8.62
CA GLY A 165 -4.43 -6.90 9.97
C GLY A 165 -4.04 -5.65 10.77
N SER A 166 -2.93 -4.98 10.45
CA SER A 166 -2.51 -3.73 11.08
C SER A 166 -3.13 -2.51 10.40
N GLU A 167 -3.11 -1.37 11.10
CA GLU A 167 -3.52 -0.06 10.57
C GLU A 167 -2.75 1.05 11.30
N CYS A 168 -2.51 2.18 10.62
CA CYS A 168 -1.93 3.38 11.21
C CYS A 168 -2.69 4.62 10.73
N ASN A 169 -2.55 5.73 11.47
CA ASN A 169 -3.15 7.00 11.07
C ASN A 169 -2.57 7.47 9.73
N THR A 170 -1.24 7.44 9.57
CA THR A 170 -0.57 7.65 8.27
C THR A 170 0.14 6.38 7.82
N ILE A 171 0.02 6.04 6.54
CA ILE A 171 0.85 5.03 5.88
C ILE A 171 1.70 5.70 4.82
N ILE A 172 3.00 5.38 4.80
CA ILE A 172 3.90 5.68 3.69
C ILE A 172 4.11 4.39 2.90
N TYR A 173 3.71 4.39 1.63
CA TYR A 173 3.88 3.26 0.73
C TYR A 173 4.96 3.56 -0.31
N GLY A 174 6.06 2.82 -0.28
CA GLY A 174 7.14 2.92 -1.25
C GLY A 174 7.08 1.80 -2.28
N PHE A 175 7.07 2.15 -3.57
CA PHE A 175 7.07 1.17 -4.65
C PHE A 175 8.43 0.48 -4.87
N THR A 176 9.52 1.12 -4.48
CA THR A 176 10.92 0.64 -4.64
C THR A 176 11.26 0.31 -6.11
N VAL A 177 10.70 1.06 -7.06
CA VAL A 177 10.94 0.89 -8.48
C VAL A 177 11.96 1.91 -8.95
N SER A 178 13.07 1.42 -9.49
CA SER A 178 14.11 2.23 -10.12
C SER A 178 14.45 1.76 -11.54
N ARG A 179 13.92 0.61 -11.97
CA ARG A 179 14.17 -0.02 -13.28
C ARG A 179 12.93 -0.72 -13.80
N THR A 180 12.80 -0.79 -15.12
CA THR A 180 11.66 -1.48 -15.80
C THR A 180 11.52 -2.94 -15.39
N SER A 181 12.63 -3.66 -15.15
CA SER A 181 12.60 -5.07 -14.74
C SER A 181 11.91 -5.30 -13.38
N GLN A 182 11.87 -4.28 -12.52
CA GLN A 182 11.19 -4.37 -11.22
C GLN A 182 9.67 -4.25 -11.34
N LEU A 183 9.16 -3.60 -12.40
CA LEU A 183 7.72 -3.55 -12.66
C LEU A 183 7.13 -4.95 -12.84
N ALA A 184 7.84 -5.86 -13.51
CA ALA A 184 7.38 -7.23 -13.70
C ALA A 184 7.09 -7.95 -12.37
N PHE A 185 7.89 -7.70 -11.34
CA PHE A 185 7.65 -8.26 -10.00
C PHE A 185 6.42 -7.62 -9.33
N LEU A 186 6.29 -6.31 -9.39
CA LEU A 186 5.13 -5.61 -8.85
C LEU A 186 3.85 -6.01 -9.57
N CYS A 187 3.92 -6.13 -10.90
CA CYS A 187 2.78 -6.52 -11.73
C CYS A 187 2.44 -8.03 -11.64
N GLY A 188 3.26 -8.83 -10.99
CA GLY A 188 3.04 -10.29 -10.87
C GLY A 188 1.75 -10.68 -10.14
N THR A 189 1.12 -9.75 -9.43
CA THR A 189 -0.18 -9.92 -8.77
C THR A 189 -1.32 -9.15 -9.44
N LEU A 190 -1.02 -8.40 -10.51
CA LEU A 190 -2.04 -7.72 -11.31
C LEU A 190 -2.83 -8.73 -12.15
N PHE A 191 -4.13 -8.55 -12.17
CA PHE A 191 -5.03 -9.26 -13.08
C PHE A 191 -6.18 -8.34 -13.48
N GLU A 192 -6.82 -8.67 -14.59
CA GLU A 192 -8.02 -8.00 -15.06
C GLU A 192 -9.23 -8.79 -14.58
N ASP A 193 -10.20 -8.11 -13.98
CA ASP A 193 -11.42 -8.75 -13.51
C ASP A 193 -12.42 -8.99 -14.67
N GLU A 194 -13.56 -9.59 -14.37
CA GLU A 194 -14.63 -9.90 -15.36
C GLU A 194 -15.25 -8.65 -16.04
N TYR A 195 -14.95 -7.44 -15.50
CA TYR A 195 -15.41 -6.16 -16.05
C TYR A 195 -14.32 -5.39 -16.78
N GLY A 196 -13.13 -5.99 -16.98
CA GLY A 196 -12.00 -5.35 -17.62
C GLY A 196 -11.24 -4.36 -16.72
N GLN A 197 -11.46 -4.42 -15.40
CA GLN A 197 -10.82 -3.53 -14.45
C GLN A 197 -9.53 -4.17 -13.89
N TRP A 198 -8.45 -3.40 -13.88
CA TRP A 198 -7.18 -3.85 -13.30
C TRP A 198 -7.25 -3.93 -11.78
N VAL A 199 -6.89 -5.07 -11.24
CA VAL A 199 -6.89 -5.34 -9.79
C VAL A 199 -5.51 -5.78 -9.33
N ASP A 200 -5.02 -5.13 -8.27
CA ASP A 200 -3.86 -5.57 -7.49
C ASP A 200 -4.28 -5.73 -6.02
N ARG A 201 -4.32 -6.98 -5.56
CA ARG A 201 -4.70 -7.31 -4.19
C ARG A 201 -3.72 -6.75 -3.17
N LYS A 202 -2.42 -6.71 -3.47
CA LYS A 202 -1.40 -6.17 -2.58
C LYS A 202 -1.53 -4.67 -2.45
N LEU A 203 -1.72 -3.97 -3.57
CA LEU A 203 -1.97 -2.54 -3.56
C LEU A 203 -3.25 -2.21 -2.76
N ASN A 204 -4.34 -2.95 -2.98
CA ASN A 204 -5.56 -2.77 -2.20
C ASN A 204 -5.32 -2.94 -0.69
N VAL A 205 -4.60 -4.00 -0.28
CA VAL A 205 -4.24 -4.20 1.12
C VAL A 205 -3.43 -3.01 1.64
N ALA A 206 -2.42 -2.55 0.92
CA ALA A 206 -1.58 -1.42 1.34
C ALA A 206 -2.38 -0.12 1.51
N LEU A 207 -3.17 0.25 0.49
CA LEU A 207 -3.98 1.48 0.51
C LEU A 207 -5.00 1.48 1.65
N THR A 208 -5.57 0.32 1.96
CA THR A 208 -6.58 0.18 3.02
C THR A 208 -5.99 0.06 4.43
N ARG A 209 -4.68 0.27 4.62
CA ARG A 209 -4.05 0.30 5.97
C ARG A 209 -4.06 1.70 6.60
N ALA A 210 -4.18 2.74 5.80
CA ALA A 210 -4.21 4.12 6.27
C ALA A 210 -5.59 4.49 6.84
N ARG A 211 -5.59 5.14 7.99
CA ARG A 211 -6.81 5.70 8.59
C ARG A 211 -7.06 7.12 8.09
N GLU A 212 -6.05 7.98 8.13
CA GLU A 212 -6.17 9.41 7.87
C GLU A 212 -5.42 9.89 6.64
N ARG A 213 -4.22 9.35 6.41
CA ARG A 213 -3.35 9.79 5.31
C ARG A 213 -2.64 8.61 4.65
N MET A 214 -2.49 8.69 3.32
CA MET A 214 -1.71 7.78 2.49
C MET A 214 -0.70 8.59 1.69
N LEU A 215 0.58 8.38 1.97
CA LEU A 215 1.70 8.99 1.24
C LEU A 215 2.33 7.91 0.36
N ILE A 216 2.36 8.14 -0.93
CA ILE A 216 2.85 7.19 -1.91
C ILE A 216 4.14 7.72 -2.51
N VAL A 217 5.18 6.89 -2.51
CA VAL A 217 6.51 7.24 -3.01
C VAL A 217 6.91 6.31 -4.13
N GLY A 218 7.41 6.85 -5.24
CA GLY A 218 7.90 6.02 -6.34
C GLY A 218 8.36 6.82 -7.54
N HIS A 219 8.93 6.15 -8.52
CA HIS A 219 9.43 6.77 -9.73
C HIS A 219 8.31 6.88 -10.78
N ARG A 220 7.70 8.07 -10.90
CA ARG A 220 6.54 8.35 -11.76
C ARG A 220 6.68 7.82 -13.19
N PRO A 221 7.76 8.11 -13.96
CA PRO A 221 7.86 7.69 -15.36
C PRO A 221 7.83 6.17 -15.57
N LEU A 222 8.24 5.38 -14.56
CA LEU A 222 8.15 3.93 -14.62
C LEU A 222 6.78 3.43 -14.20
N LEU A 223 6.21 3.97 -13.15
CA LEU A 223 4.92 3.53 -12.62
C LEU A 223 3.77 3.83 -13.58
N GLU A 224 3.78 4.98 -14.26
CA GLU A 224 2.76 5.36 -15.25
C GLU A 224 2.68 4.44 -16.49
N ARG A 225 3.65 3.53 -16.67
CA ARG A 225 3.57 2.46 -17.69
C ARG A 225 2.52 1.41 -17.36
N VAL A 226 2.09 1.33 -16.12
CA VAL A 226 1.06 0.39 -15.64
C VAL A 226 -0.24 1.16 -15.45
N PRO A 227 -1.33 0.79 -16.15
CA PRO A 227 -2.59 1.55 -16.11
C PRO A 227 -3.09 1.82 -14.69
N LEU A 228 -3.15 0.81 -13.84
CA LEU A 228 -3.60 0.95 -12.45
C LEU A 228 -2.75 1.95 -11.65
N PHE A 229 -1.43 1.92 -11.80
CA PHE A 229 -0.56 2.84 -11.06
C PHE A 229 -0.63 4.27 -11.62
N ARG A 230 -0.87 4.42 -12.93
CA ARG A 230 -1.14 5.73 -13.54
C ARG A 230 -2.40 6.33 -12.97
N GLU A 231 -3.51 5.59 -12.93
CA GLU A 231 -4.77 6.04 -12.36
C GLU A 231 -4.63 6.44 -10.88
N LEU A 232 -3.86 5.65 -10.11
CA LEU A 232 -3.55 6.00 -8.71
C LEU A 232 -2.76 7.32 -8.61
N ILE A 233 -1.74 7.50 -9.44
CA ILE A 233 -0.91 8.71 -9.43
C ILE A 233 -1.72 9.94 -9.84
N GLU A 234 -2.58 9.82 -10.85
CA GLU A 234 -3.48 10.89 -11.31
C GLU A 234 -4.51 11.26 -10.23
N PHE A 235 -4.97 10.29 -9.47
CA PHE A 235 -5.86 10.53 -8.34
C PHE A 235 -5.20 11.25 -7.17
N CYS A 236 -3.93 10.98 -6.91
CA CYS A 236 -3.18 11.58 -5.82
C CYS A 236 -2.94 13.09 -6.04
N LYS A 237 -2.92 13.85 -4.95
CA LYS A 237 -2.37 15.21 -5.00
C LYS A 237 -0.84 15.16 -5.11
N PRO A 238 -0.20 16.11 -5.80
CA PRO A 238 1.26 16.17 -5.83
C PRO A 238 1.81 16.41 -4.42
N GLY A 239 2.80 15.60 -4.03
CA GLY A 239 3.63 15.83 -2.85
C GLY A 239 4.77 16.81 -3.18
N HIS A 240 5.15 17.64 -2.22
CA HIS A 240 6.20 18.67 -2.34
C HIS A 240 7.41 18.32 -1.49
#